data_6d27b1b0817d9581cd0e2816f3fbb1ec
#
_entry.id   6d27b1b0817d9581cd0e2816f3fbb1ec
#
_cell.length_a   1.000
_cell.length_b   1.000
_cell.length_c   1.000
_cell.angle_alpha   90.00
_cell.angle_beta   90.00
_cell.angle_gamma   90.00
#
_symmetry.space_group_name_H-M   'P 1'
#
loop_
_entity.id
_entity.type
_entity.pdbx_description
1 polymer ?
#
loop_
_entity_poly.entity_id
_entity_poly.type
_entity_poly.pdbx_seq_one_letter_code
_entity_poly.pdbx_strand_id
1 'polypeptide(L)'
;MWHLSIRMGDKRLLDLIRKILRSGILLGGVSHHRIKGTPQGSPLSPLLSNIVLDELDQELARRGLSYVRYADDVLIFVRSKQSAERVYAGISEYITKKMRLKVNVEKSGVRKVHEVTFLGHSLGGGGRLYLSKPSELRLKSKLKVLTSRRRGISLEQLIKEVNSLLRGWLHYFKRSEM
;
A
#
# COMPACT_ATOMS: atom_id res chain seq x y z
N MET A 1 -7.64 -11.38 15.92
CA MET A 1 -8.36 -11.20 17.21
C MET A 1 -7.40 -11.07 18.40
N TRP A 2 -6.37 -11.88 18.53
CA TRP A 2 -5.40 -11.81 19.64
C TRP A 2 -4.77 -10.41 19.81
N HIS A 3 -4.23 -9.81 18.75
CA HIS A 3 -3.67 -8.43 18.78
C HIS A 3 -4.67 -7.36 19.25
N LEU A 4 -5.96 -7.56 18.97
CA LEU A 4 -7.00 -6.65 19.44
C LEU A 4 -7.32 -6.86 20.92
N SER A 5 -7.43 -8.11 21.38
CA SER A 5 -7.81 -8.43 22.76
C SER A 5 -6.76 -7.99 23.79
N ILE A 6 -5.49 -7.88 23.39
CA ILE A 6 -4.43 -7.35 24.28
C ILE A 6 -4.57 -5.83 24.47
N ARG A 7 -5.05 -5.11 23.42
CA ARG A 7 -5.10 -3.64 23.40
C ARG A 7 -6.46 -3.07 23.77
N MET A 8 -7.51 -3.90 23.74
CA MET A 8 -8.89 -3.46 23.91
C MET A 8 -9.59 -4.31 24.95
N GLY A 9 -10.08 -3.68 26.02
CA GLY A 9 -10.85 -4.34 27.07
C GLY A 9 -12.35 -4.46 26.78
N ASP A 10 -12.86 -3.78 25.75
CA ASP A 10 -14.29 -3.79 25.42
C ASP A 10 -14.68 -5.08 24.69
N LYS A 11 -15.34 -5.98 25.43
CA LYS A 11 -15.82 -7.27 24.92
C LYS A 11 -16.89 -7.10 23.83
N ARG A 12 -17.77 -6.10 23.92
CA ARG A 12 -18.84 -5.86 22.94
C ARG A 12 -18.25 -5.48 21.58
N LEU A 13 -17.27 -4.58 21.60
CA LEU A 13 -16.58 -4.17 20.38
C LEU A 13 -15.78 -5.34 19.77
N LEU A 14 -15.09 -6.13 20.58
CA LEU A 14 -14.38 -7.32 20.12
C LEU A 14 -15.32 -8.35 19.47
N ASP A 15 -16.52 -8.53 20.03
CA ASP A 15 -17.53 -9.45 19.46
C ASP A 15 -18.10 -8.90 18.15
N LEU A 16 -18.31 -7.59 18.04
CA LEU A 16 -18.76 -6.97 16.80
C LEU A 16 -17.70 -7.16 15.69
N ILE A 17 -16.45 -6.89 15.97
CA ILE A 17 -15.33 -7.12 15.02
C ILE A 17 -15.27 -8.59 14.62
N ARG A 18 -15.44 -9.51 15.57
CA ARG A 18 -15.46 -10.96 15.30
C ARG A 18 -16.60 -11.34 14.34
N LYS A 19 -17.78 -10.79 14.55
CA LYS A 19 -18.95 -11.00 13.65
C LYS A 19 -18.64 -10.49 12.24
N ILE A 20 -18.06 -9.29 12.11
CA ILE A 20 -17.69 -8.72 10.81
C ILE A 20 -16.61 -9.59 10.13
N LEU A 21 -15.61 -10.08 10.86
CA LEU A 21 -14.59 -10.96 10.30
C LEU A 21 -15.13 -12.31 9.85
N ARG A 22 -16.18 -12.82 10.51
CA ARG A 22 -16.84 -14.07 10.17
C ARG A 22 -17.95 -13.93 9.12
N SER A 23 -18.39 -12.71 8.83
CA SER A 23 -19.38 -12.48 7.79
C SER A 23 -18.82 -12.93 6.43
N GLY A 24 -19.66 -13.63 5.66
CA GLY A 24 -19.33 -14.04 4.30
C GLY A 24 -19.21 -12.85 3.34
N ILE A 25 -18.96 -13.13 2.09
CA ILE A 25 -19.02 -12.16 0.99
C ILE A 25 -20.19 -12.53 0.11
N LEU A 26 -21.02 -11.54 -0.22
CA LEU A 26 -22.09 -11.70 -1.18
C LEU A 26 -21.51 -11.41 -2.59
N LEU A 27 -21.44 -12.42 -3.43
CA LEU A 27 -21.01 -12.28 -4.82
C LEU A 27 -22.11 -12.81 -5.73
N GLY A 28 -22.61 -11.94 -6.61
CA GLY A 28 -23.69 -12.34 -7.54
C GLY A 28 -24.98 -12.83 -6.85
N GLY A 29 -25.29 -12.36 -5.65
CA GLY A 29 -26.46 -12.83 -4.87
C GLY A 29 -26.22 -14.11 -4.06
N VAL A 30 -25.04 -14.73 -4.16
CA VAL A 30 -24.68 -15.96 -3.43
C VAL A 30 -23.73 -15.61 -2.29
N SER A 31 -24.03 -16.10 -1.09
CA SER A 31 -23.17 -15.92 0.10
C SER A 31 -22.02 -16.96 0.07
N HIS A 32 -20.79 -16.47 0.02
CA HIS A 32 -19.59 -17.30 0.09
C HIS A 32 -18.97 -17.19 1.49
N HIS A 33 -18.79 -18.33 2.14
CA HIS A 33 -18.11 -18.39 3.43
C HIS A 33 -16.61 -18.14 3.26
N ARG A 34 -16.04 -17.30 4.12
CA ARG A 34 -14.61 -17.00 4.11
C ARG A 34 -13.88 -17.69 5.25
N ILE A 35 -12.75 -18.30 4.90
CA ILE A 35 -11.89 -19.02 5.86
C ILE A 35 -10.70 -18.16 6.31
N LYS A 36 -10.23 -17.20 5.48
CA LYS A 36 -9.02 -16.40 5.72
C LYS A 36 -9.17 -14.94 5.30
N GLY A 37 -8.43 -14.07 5.98
CA GLY A 37 -8.28 -12.67 5.65
C GLY A 37 -9.45 -11.78 6.08
N THR A 38 -9.46 -10.53 5.62
CA THR A 38 -10.52 -9.53 5.81
C THR A 38 -11.25 -9.26 4.50
N PRO A 39 -12.54 -8.83 4.50
CA PRO A 39 -13.24 -8.49 3.25
C PRO A 39 -12.51 -7.37 2.51
N GLN A 40 -12.26 -7.56 1.21
CA GLN A 40 -11.81 -6.44 0.37
C GLN A 40 -12.92 -5.39 0.29
N GLY A 41 -12.54 -4.10 0.47
CA GLY A 41 -13.50 -3.00 0.48
C GLY A 41 -14.18 -2.74 1.84
N SER A 42 -13.94 -3.55 2.87
CA SER A 42 -14.41 -3.24 4.22
C SER A 42 -13.60 -2.08 4.82
N PRO A 43 -14.25 -1.06 5.42
CA PRO A 43 -13.56 0.05 6.10
C PRO A 43 -12.63 -0.41 7.24
N LEU A 44 -12.92 -1.57 7.85
CA LEU A 44 -12.10 -2.14 8.92
C LEU A 44 -10.83 -2.85 8.40
N SER A 45 -10.80 -3.29 7.15
CA SER A 45 -9.67 -4.08 6.62
C SER A 45 -8.32 -3.35 6.70
N PRO A 46 -8.20 -2.06 6.32
CA PRO A 46 -6.94 -1.32 6.46
C PRO A 46 -6.50 -1.15 7.91
N LEU A 47 -7.45 -0.89 8.81
CA LEU A 47 -7.16 -0.74 10.24
C LEU A 47 -6.66 -2.06 10.84
N LEU A 48 -7.37 -3.15 10.60
CA LEU A 48 -6.99 -4.48 11.10
C LEU A 48 -5.65 -4.95 10.53
N SER A 49 -5.40 -4.66 9.25
CA SER A 49 -4.11 -4.94 8.61
C SER A 49 -2.97 -4.18 9.29
N ASN A 50 -3.15 -2.88 9.56
CA ASN A 50 -2.15 -2.09 10.26
C ASN A 50 -1.90 -2.56 11.70
N ILE A 51 -2.92 -3.02 12.41
CA ILE A 51 -2.77 -3.58 13.77
C ILE A 51 -1.91 -4.87 13.75
N VAL A 52 -2.08 -5.71 12.73
CA VAL A 52 -1.25 -6.91 12.57
C VAL A 52 0.17 -6.54 12.15
N LEU A 53 0.32 -5.61 11.21
CA LEU A 53 1.63 -5.20 10.68
C LEU A 53 2.43 -4.32 11.67
N ASP A 54 1.82 -3.81 12.73
CA ASP A 54 2.53 -3.16 13.84
C ASP A 54 3.58 -4.09 14.49
N GLU A 55 3.32 -5.41 14.51
CA GLU A 55 4.31 -6.39 14.97
C GLU A 55 5.56 -6.40 14.07
N LEU A 56 5.38 -6.21 12.76
CA LEU A 56 6.51 -6.06 11.83
C LEU A 56 7.25 -4.76 12.09
N ASP A 57 6.54 -3.65 12.30
CA ASP A 57 7.15 -2.35 12.61
C ASP A 57 8.01 -2.41 13.86
N GLN A 58 7.50 -3.06 14.91
CA GLN A 58 8.25 -3.26 16.16
C GLN A 58 9.50 -4.13 15.94
N GLU A 59 9.42 -5.19 15.14
CA GLU A 59 10.57 -6.03 14.84
C GLU A 59 11.62 -5.30 14.00
N LEU A 60 11.22 -4.51 13.02
CA LEU A 60 12.12 -3.67 12.22
C LEU A 60 12.85 -2.63 13.10
N ALA A 61 12.10 -1.96 13.99
CA ALA A 61 12.64 -1.01 14.95
C ALA A 61 13.60 -1.69 15.93
N ARG A 62 13.24 -2.85 16.48
CA ARG A 62 14.09 -3.67 17.39
C ARG A 62 15.42 -4.05 16.73
N ARG A 63 15.42 -4.33 15.42
CA ARG A 63 16.64 -4.60 14.64
C ARG A 63 17.43 -3.35 14.26
N GLY A 64 16.96 -2.15 14.61
CA GLY A 64 17.59 -0.88 14.24
C GLY A 64 17.60 -0.60 12.74
N LEU A 65 16.63 -1.13 12.00
CA LEU A 65 16.54 -0.99 10.55
C LEU A 65 15.81 0.31 10.20
N SER A 66 16.36 1.06 9.24
CA SER A 66 15.67 2.21 8.64
C SER A 66 14.64 1.70 7.63
N TYR A 67 13.37 2.05 7.83
CA TYR A 67 12.30 1.58 6.97
C TYR A 67 11.19 2.61 6.78
N VAL A 68 10.40 2.42 5.76
CA VAL A 68 9.15 3.14 5.49
C VAL A 68 8.10 2.12 5.13
N ARG A 69 6.93 2.20 5.77
CA ARG A 69 5.79 1.35 5.46
C ARG A 69 4.55 2.18 5.13
N TYR A 70 3.85 1.77 4.11
CA TYR A 70 2.52 2.25 3.76
C TYR A 70 1.62 1.05 3.48
N ALA A 71 0.65 0.81 4.37
CA ALA A 71 -0.18 -0.40 4.36
C ALA A 71 0.69 -1.67 4.37
N ASP A 72 0.58 -2.49 3.34
CA ASP A 72 1.34 -3.73 3.11
C ASP A 72 2.66 -3.52 2.34
N ASP A 73 2.88 -2.34 1.76
CA ASP A 73 4.12 -2.00 1.08
C ASP A 73 5.17 -1.51 2.09
N VAL A 74 6.33 -2.16 2.11
CA VAL A 74 7.45 -1.85 3.02
C VAL A 74 8.75 -1.68 2.23
N LEU A 75 9.50 -0.62 2.53
CA LEU A 75 10.88 -0.42 2.07
C LEU A 75 11.81 -0.45 3.28
N ILE A 76 12.88 -1.22 3.20
CA ILE A 76 13.93 -1.30 4.21
C ILE A 76 15.25 -0.87 3.57
N PHE A 77 15.90 0.12 4.17
CA PHE A 77 17.12 0.70 3.62
C PHE A 77 18.34 0.14 4.34
N VAL A 78 19.32 -0.29 3.55
CA VAL A 78 20.59 -0.81 4.05
C VAL A 78 21.75 -0.33 3.16
N ARG A 79 22.97 -0.37 3.69
CA ARG A 79 24.14 0.21 3.02
C ARG A 79 24.77 -0.66 1.93
N SER A 80 24.59 -1.98 1.98
CA SER A 80 25.22 -2.91 1.05
C SER A 80 24.23 -3.97 0.54
N LYS A 81 24.51 -4.51 -0.66
CA LYS A 81 23.70 -5.60 -1.24
C LYS A 81 23.69 -6.84 -0.35
N GLN A 82 24.83 -7.22 0.21
CA GLN A 82 24.95 -8.37 1.10
C GLN A 82 24.09 -8.20 2.38
N SER A 83 24.08 -6.99 2.95
CA SER A 83 23.19 -6.68 4.08
C SER A 83 21.72 -6.73 3.67
N ALA A 84 21.39 -6.26 2.46
CA ALA A 84 20.01 -6.31 1.94
C ALA A 84 19.52 -7.75 1.77
N GLU A 85 20.35 -8.64 1.24
CA GLU A 85 20.01 -10.07 1.08
C GLU A 85 19.77 -10.76 2.43
N ARG A 86 20.64 -10.49 3.42
CA ARG A 86 20.45 -11.02 4.78
C ARG A 86 19.18 -10.48 5.45
N VAL A 87 18.94 -9.19 5.36
CA VAL A 87 17.74 -8.57 5.92
C VAL A 87 16.48 -9.10 5.23
N TYR A 88 16.49 -9.20 3.89
CA TYR A 88 15.37 -9.75 3.12
C TYR A 88 15.04 -11.18 3.55
N ALA A 89 16.05 -12.05 3.65
CA ALA A 89 15.85 -13.44 4.09
C ALA A 89 15.28 -13.50 5.53
N GLY A 90 15.89 -12.78 6.46
CA GLY A 90 15.47 -12.80 7.87
C GLY A 90 14.10 -12.18 8.12
N ILE A 91 13.71 -11.12 7.38
CA ILE A 91 12.39 -10.51 7.51
C ILE A 91 11.33 -11.37 6.81
N SER A 92 11.64 -11.95 5.64
CA SER A 92 10.73 -12.88 4.96
C SER A 92 10.44 -14.12 5.81
N GLU A 93 11.45 -14.64 6.50
CA GLU A 93 11.28 -15.74 7.45
C GLU A 93 10.41 -15.33 8.64
N TYR A 94 10.64 -14.16 9.23
CA TYR A 94 9.83 -13.62 10.32
C TYR A 94 8.36 -13.47 9.94
N ILE A 95 8.09 -12.84 8.78
CA ILE A 95 6.72 -12.66 8.27
C ILE A 95 6.05 -14.02 8.05
N THR A 96 6.76 -14.99 7.47
CA THR A 96 6.18 -16.27 7.09
C THR A 96 6.01 -17.21 8.29
N LYS A 97 7.04 -17.35 9.12
CA LYS A 97 7.03 -18.31 10.24
C LYS A 97 6.36 -17.75 11.49
N LYS A 98 6.65 -16.51 11.87
CA LYS A 98 6.14 -15.93 13.11
C LYS A 98 4.78 -15.24 12.92
N MET A 99 4.65 -14.35 11.94
CA MET A 99 3.40 -13.65 11.68
C MET A 99 2.39 -14.51 10.90
N ARG A 100 2.84 -15.63 10.28
CA ARG A 100 2.00 -16.51 9.43
C ARG A 100 1.35 -15.78 8.25
N LEU A 101 2.03 -14.77 7.74
CA LEU A 101 1.62 -14.02 6.57
C LEU A 101 2.40 -14.49 5.33
N LYS A 102 1.85 -14.23 4.15
CA LYS A 102 2.51 -14.57 2.88
C LYS A 102 3.24 -13.33 2.34
N VAL A 103 4.52 -13.50 2.00
CA VAL A 103 5.29 -12.51 1.26
C VAL A 103 5.02 -12.73 -0.24
N ASN A 104 4.72 -11.66 -0.96
CA ASN A 104 4.60 -11.72 -2.42
C ASN A 104 5.99 -11.71 -3.05
N VAL A 105 6.50 -12.90 -3.35
CA VAL A 105 7.86 -13.10 -3.86
C VAL A 105 8.10 -12.42 -5.22
N GLU A 106 7.07 -12.33 -6.07
CA GLU A 106 7.20 -11.69 -7.39
C GLU A 106 7.42 -10.18 -7.28
N LYS A 107 6.85 -9.53 -6.26
CA LYS A 107 6.97 -8.09 -6.03
C LYS A 107 8.08 -7.73 -5.06
N SER A 108 8.48 -8.66 -4.19
CA SER A 108 9.46 -8.44 -3.14
C SER A 108 10.86 -8.84 -3.59
N GLY A 109 11.87 -8.11 -3.19
CA GLY A 109 13.26 -8.43 -3.49
C GLY A 109 14.22 -7.29 -3.18
N VAL A 110 15.50 -7.60 -3.32
CA VAL A 110 16.59 -6.63 -3.15
C VAL A 110 16.78 -5.85 -4.45
N ARG A 111 16.78 -4.53 -4.36
CA ARG A 111 16.92 -3.60 -5.50
C ARG A 111 17.81 -2.42 -5.13
N LYS A 112 18.41 -1.80 -6.12
CA LYS A 112 19.08 -0.51 -5.92
C LYS A 112 18.04 0.60 -5.74
N VAL A 113 18.38 1.63 -4.97
CA VAL A 113 17.45 2.72 -4.61
C VAL A 113 16.78 3.34 -5.85
N HIS A 114 17.54 3.58 -6.91
CA HIS A 114 17.03 4.19 -8.15
C HIS A 114 16.12 3.27 -8.99
N GLU A 115 16.08 1.97 -8.69
CA GLU A 115 15.18 1.00 -9.33
C GLU A 115 13.84 0.87 -8.59
N VAL A 116 13.75 1.49 -7.40
CA VAL A 116 12.57 1.38 -6.54
C VAL A 116 11.55 2.45 -6.88
N THR A 117 10.32 2.00 -7.04
CA THR A 117 9.15 2.88 -7.11
C THR A 117 8.29 2.66 -5.87
N PHE A 118 7.98 3.73 -5.15
CA PHE A 118 7.15 3.70 -3.95
C PHE A 118 6.13 4.82 -3.97
N LEU A 119 4.85 4.48 -3.80
CA LEU A 119 3.72 5.43 -3.84
C LEU A 119 3.73 6.34 -5.09
N GLY A 120 4.12 5.79 -6.23
CA GLY A 120 4.17 6.55 -7.48
C GLY A 120 5.41 7.42 -7.66
N HIS A 121 6.34 7.42 -6.71
CA HIS A 121 7.62 8.12 -6.77
C HIS A 121 8.75 7.14 -7.06
N SER A 122 9.76 7.57 -7.81
CA SER A 122 11.07 6.93 -7.91
C SER A 122 12.01 7.58 -6.92
N LEU A 123 12.87 6.78 -6.29
CA LEU A 123 13.84 7.25 -5.31
C LEU A 123 15.18 7.57 -5.99
N GLY A 124 15.70 8.75 -5.76
CA GLY A 124 17.02 9.15 -6.24
C GLY A 124 18.07 9.22 -5.13
N GLY A 125 19.30 9.52 -5.53
CA GLY A 125 20.38 9.76 -4.57
C GLY A 125 20.11 10.98 -3.69
N GLY A 126 20.61 10.95 -2.45
CA GLY A 126 20.44 12.06 -1.51
C GLY A 126 19.02 12.27 -0.98
N GLY A 127 18.14 11.26 -1.09
CA GLY A 127 16.75 11.35 -0.61
C GLY A 127 15.79 12.09 -1.53
N ARG A 128 16.19 12.35 -2.76
CA ARG A 128 15.34 13.02 -3.75
C ARG A 128 14.24 12.12 -4.24
N LEU A 129 13.06 12.70 -4.44
CA LEU A 129 11.89 12.02 -4.99
C LEU A 129 11.65 12.51 -6.41
N TYR A 130 11.50 11.59 -7.35
CA TYR A 130 11.14 11.87 -8.72
C TYR A 130 9.80 11.27 -9.06
N LEU A 131 9.11 11.83 -10.03
CA LEU A 131 7.91 11.22 -10.57
C LEU A 131 8.27 9.89 -11.25
N SER A 132 7.63 8.81 -10.85
CA SER A 132 7.88 7.51 -11.49
C SER A 132 7.32 7.47 -12.91
N LYS A 133 8.01 6.78 -13.81
CA LYS A 133 7.57 6.57 -15.20
C LYS A 133 6.13 6.02 -15.32
N PRO A 134 5.71 5.01 -14.52
CA PRO A 134 4.32 4.54 -14.53
C PRO A 134 3.32 5.63 -14.13
N SER A 135 3.65 6.51 -13.19
CA SER A 135 2.77 7.62 -12.76
C SER A 135 2.63 8.66 -13.87
N GLU A 136 3.72 9.01 -14.54
CA GLU A 136 3.72 9.90 -15.69
C GLU A 136 2.84 9.35 -16.83
N LEU A 137 3.02 8.08 -17.19
CA LEU A 137 2.21 7.42 -18.23
C LEU A 137 0.74 7.36 -17.84
N ARG A 138 0.40 7.14 -16.58
CA ARG A 138 -0.97 7.16 -16.09
C ARG A 138 -1.61 8.54 -16.23
N LEU A 139 -0.89 9.61 -15.91
CA LEU A 139 -1.36 10.98 -16.13
C LEU A 139 -1.61 11.24 -17.61
N LYS A 140 -0.64 10.92 -18.47
CA LYS A 140 -0.77 11.09 -19.94
C LYS A 140 -1.98 10.33 -20.50
N SER A 141 -2.19 9.10 -20.05
CA SER A 141 -3.35 8.28 -20.46
C SER A 141 -4.67 8.91 -20.03
N LYS A 142 -4.78 9.39 -18.78
CA LYS A 142 -5.98 10.08 -18.30
C LYS A 142 -6.24 11.37 -19.07
N LEU A 143 -5.22 12.17 -19.32
CA LEU A 143 -5.34 13.40 -20.13
C LEU A 143 -5.82 13.08 -21.55
N LYS A 144 -5.24 12.06 -22.20
CA LYS A 144 -5.67 11.63 -23.54
C LYS A 144 -7.14 11.22 -23.60
N VAL A 145 -7.64 10.56 -22.56
CA VAL A 145 -9.08 10.20 -22.46
C VAL A 145 -9.93 11.44 -22.28
N LEU A 146 -9.54 12.35 -21.37
CA LEU A 146 -10.29 13.59 -21.10
C LEU A 146 -10.33 14.52 -22.32
N THR A 147 -9.24 14.64 -23.07
CA THR A 147 -9.14 15.52 -24.25
C THR A 147 -9.59 14.86 -25.54
N SER A 148 -10.21 13.69 -25.48
CA SER A 148 -10.72 12.99 -26.66
C SER A 148 -11.84 13.79 -27.34
N ARG A 149 -11.69 14.05 -28.64
CA ARG A 149 -12.69 14.76 -29.46
C ARG A 149 -14.07 14.09 -29.56
N ARG A 150 -14.14 12.78 -29.18
CA ARG A 150 -15.37 11.98 -29.27
C ARG A 150 -16.33 12.21 -28.08
N ARG A 151 -15.96 13.05 -27.11
CA ARG A 151 -16.73 13.21 -25.85
C ARG A 151 -17.97 14.08 -25.95
N GLY A 152 -18.10 14.92 -26.99
CA GLY A 152 -19.28 15.78 -27.18
C GLY A 152 -19.57 16.76 -26.03
N ILE A 153 -18.55 17.19 -25.28
CA ILE A 153 -18.68 18.13 -24.15
C ILE A 153 -18.26 19.55 -24.56
N SER A 154 -18.75 20.57 -23.82
CA SER A 154 -18.32 21.95 -24.02
C SER A 154 -16.85 22.16 -23.64
N LEU A 155 -16.22 23.18 -24.21
CA LEU A 155 -14.85 23.57 -23.87
C LEU A 155 -14.73 23.93 -22.40
N GLU A 156 -15.70 24.60 -21.83
CA GLU A 156 -15.73 24.97 -20.41
C GLU A 156 -15.71 23.73 -19.51
N GLN A 157 -16.55 22.73 -19.82
CA GLN A 157 -16.57 21.46 -19.09
C GLN A 157 -15.24 20.72 -19.21
N LEU A 158 -14.64 20.68 -20.41
CA LEU A 158 -13.32 20.09 -20.63
C LEU A 158 -12.25 20.74 -19.75
N ILE A 159 -12.18 22.08 -19.74
CA ILE A 159 -11.21 22.83 -18.93
C ILE A 159 -11.40 22.54 -17.45
N LYS A 160 -12.65 22.48 -16.97
CA LYS A 160 -12.97 22.16 -15.57
C LYS A 160 -12.45 20.77 -15.17
N GLU A 161 -12.70 19.76 -16.00
CA GLU A 161 -12.27 18.38 -15.73
C GLU A 161 -10.73 18.23 -15.78
N VAL A 162 -10.07 18.83 -16.77
CA VAL A 162 -8.61 18.82 -16.89
C VAL A 162 -7.98 19.53 -15.70
N ASN A 163 -8.47 20.71 -15.31
CA ASN A 163 -7.97 21.43 -14.16
C ASN A 163 -8.15 20.65 -12.85
N SER A 164 -9.29 19.97 -12.68
CA SER A 164 -9.55 19.13 -11.51
C SER A 164 -8.52 17.98 -11.42
N LEU A 165 -8.27 17.28 -12.54
CA LEU A 165 -7.27 16.23 -12.62
C LEU A 165 -5.86 16.75 -12.29
N LEU A 166 -5.45 17.85 -12.94
CA LEU A 166 -4.11 18.42 -12.79
C LEU A 166 -3.86 18.94 -11.37
N ARG A 167 -4.83 19.61 -10.76
CA ARG A 167 -4.72 20.11 -9.37
C ARG A 167 -4.56 18.95 -8.38
N GLY A 168 -5.38 17.90 -8.50
CA GLY A 168 -5.25 16.74 -7.63
C GLY A 168 -3.90 16.04 -7.81
N TRP A 169 -3.44 15.92 -9.05
CA TRP A 169 -2.17 15.31 -9.37
C TRP A 169 -0.97 16.13 -8.85
N LEU A 170 -0.96 17.45 -9.11
CA LEU A 170 0.07 18.37 -8.59
C LEU A 170 0.10 18.37 -7.05
N HIS A 171 -1.06 18.36 -6.41
CA HIS A 171 -1.11 18.31 -4.95
C HIS A 171 -0.46 17.04 -4.38
N TYR A 172 -0.67 15.90 -5.03
CA TYR A 172 -0.07 14.63 -4.61
C TYR A 172 1.45 14.60 -4.87
N PHE A 173 1.88 15.03 -6.05
CA PHE A 173 3.28 14.93 -6.49
C PHE A 173 4.11 16.22 -6.27
N LYS A 174 3.62 17.19 -5.51
CA LYS A 174 4.30 18.49 -5.28
C LYS A 174 5.71 18.40 -4.68
N ARG A 175 6.04 17.25 -4.06
CA ARG A 175 7.37 16.99 -3.48
C ARG A 175 8.32 16.28 -4.42
N SER A 176 7.84 15.89 -5.61
CA SER A 176 8.72 15.29 -6.63
C SER A 176 9.48 16.38 -7.36
N GLU A 177 10.78 16.16 -7.54
CA GLU A 177 11.57 16.91 -8.52
C GLU A 177 11.13 16.47 -9.93
N MET A 178 10.89 17.41 -10.82
CA MET A 178 10.54 17.17 -12.21
C MET A 178 11.76 17.29 -13.09
#